data_807c32551a04af118da7d6a0d66553d0
#
_entry.id   807c32551a04af118da7d6a0d66553d0
#
_cell.length_a   1.000
_cell.length_b   1.000
_cell.length_c   1.000
_cell.angle_alpha   90.00
_cell.angle_beta   90.00
_cell.angle_gamma   90.00
#
_symmetry.space_group_name_H-M   'P 1'
#
loop_
_entity.id
_entity.type
_entity.pdbx_description
1 polymer ?
#
loop_
_entity_poly.entity_id
_entity_poly.type
_entity_poly.pdbx_seq_one_letter_code
_entity_poly.pdbx_strand_id
1 'polypeptide(L)'
;MKDCINIGLLGVGTVGSGVLHVLEHNGGEIAKKAGCKIEIKKILVRNPQKAAELGKKYAATGDFEDIVNDPDIDIVVELIGREHPAKEYIASALEHGKNVVTANKDVLAKYGRELFPLAEQHNVDFMFEGAVGGGIPIIRPLKSCLAANRIKSVMGIVNGTTNYMLTKMSQDHMDYGEVLREAQEKGYAESDPTADVGGLDAARKLVILASIAFNTRISLDDVLVSGIESLKLCDIEYAKELGYTIKLLAVAKHDEEKGITVCVRPTMLPAEHPLAGVNDVFNAVFVEGDALGEAMFMGRGAGGLPTASAVCGDIIDVARNMVHGSTGRINCTCFDEKHLCRLEDMLSPFYIRLHVVDRPGVLAAIAAAFAAQNVGLKKVIQKQMVGDKLAELVVITYHVSELDMQMAVQTLKGLPVIKEVCSVIHVEDDNVE
;
A
#
# COMPACT_ATOMS: atom_id res chain seq x y z
N MET A 1 -0.84 -23.60 -31.90
CA MET A 1 -0.43 -23.17 -30.54
C MET A 1 0.99 -22.66 -30.64
N LYS A 2 1.31 -21.58 -29.99
CA LYS A 2 2.66 -21.03 -29.98
C LYS A 2 3.51 -21.83 -29.01
N ASP A 3 4.61 -22.43 -29.46
CA ASP A 3 5.44 -23.33 -28.65
C ASP A 3 6.41 -22.57 -27.72
N CYS A 4 6.66 -21.29 -28.03
CA CYS A 4 7.52 -20.42 -27.24
C CYS A 4 6.93 -19.00 -27.16
N ILE A 5 6.88 -18.44 -25.98
CA ILE A 5 6.50 -17.06 -25.68
C ILE A 5 7.76 -16.24 -25.42
N ASN A 6 7.94 -15.18 -26.18
CA ASN A 6 9.12 -14.34 -26.14
C ASN A 6 8.86 -13.04 -25.37
N ILE A 7 9.78 -12.70 -24.49
CA ILE A 7 9.71 -11.52 -23.61
C ILE A 7 10.70 -10.46 -24.03
N GLY A 8 10.22 -9.23 -24.08
CA GLY A 8 11.02 -8.01 -24.03
C GLY A 8 11.07 -7.47 -22.61
N LEU A 9 12.25 -7.55 -21.95
CA LEU A 9 12.40 -7.12 -20.55
C LEU A 9 12.93 -5.69 -20.50
N LEU A 10 12.17 -4.78 -19.90
CA LEU A 10 12.56 -3.37 -19.73
C LEU A 10 13.11 -3.14 -18.33
N GLY A 11 14.42 -3.03 -18.22
CA GLY A 11 15.11 -2.78 -16.95
C GLY A 11 15.54 -4.06 -16.22
N VAL A 12 16.81 -4.06 -15.81
CA VAL A 12 17.46 -5.13 -15.03
C VAL A 12 18.04 -4.54 -13.74
N GLY A 13 17.15 -3.92 -12.96
CA GLY A 13 17.40 -3.52 -11.57
C GLY A 13 17.27 -4.71 -10.62
N THR A 14 16.93 -4.43 -9.37
CA THR A 14 16.73 -5.45 -8.32
C THR A 14 15.67 -6.49 -8.74
N VAL A 15 14.50 -6.04 -9.20
CA VAL A 15 13.40 -6.93 -9.60
C VAL A 15 13.69 -7.62 -10.93
N GLY A 16 14.18 -6.89 -11.95
CA GLY A 16 14.48 -7.48 -13.25
C GLY A 16 15.57 -8.55 -13.18
N SER A 17 16.60 -8.36 -12.37
CA SER A 17 17.61 -9.41 -12.09
C SER A 17 16.98 -10.61 -11.41
N GLY A 18 16.03 -10.39 -10.49
CA GLY A 18 15.25 -11.46 -9.87
C GLY A 18 14.41 -12.24 -10.88
N VAL A 19 13.77 -11.57 -11.85
CA VAL A 19 13.00 -12.23 -12.92
C VAL A 19 13.91 -13.13 -13.77
N LEU A 20 15.08 -12.63 -14.20
CA LEU A 20 16.06 -13.43 -14.92
C LEU A 20 16.47 -14.66 -14.11
N HIS A 21 16.77 -14.47 -12.82
CA HIS A 21 17.13 -15.57 -11.92
C HIS A 21 16.02 -16.64 -11.83
N VAL A 22 14.77 -16.23 -11.60
CA VAL A 22 13.63 -17.16 -11.49
C VAL A 22 13.40 -17.93 -12.79
N LEU A 23 13.41 -17.24 -13.95
CA LEU A 23 13.23 -17.87 -15.25
C LEU A 23 14.37 -18.85 -15.60
N GLU A 24 15.60 -18.52 -15.21
CA GLU A 24 16.75 -19.40 -15.44
C GLU A 24 16.75 -20.65 -14.57
N HIS A 25 16.45 -20.48 -13.28
CA HIS A 25 16.51 -21.61 -12.33
C HIS A 25 15.28 -22.50 -12.37
N ASN A 26 14.09 -21.92 -12.58
CA ASN A 26 12.82 -22.61 -12.55
C ASN A 26 12.20 -22.82 -13.95
N GLY A 27 12.92 -22.46 -15.04
CA GLY A 27 12.36 -22.42 -16.40
C GLY A 27 11.71 -23.72 -16.87
N GLY A 28 12.27 -24.88 -16.50
CA GLY A 28 11.68 -26.16 -16.82
C GLY A 28 10.32 -26.43 -16.16
N GLU A 29 10.17 -26.07 -14.89
CA GLU A 29 8.89 -26.15 -14.17
C GLU A 29 7.89 -25.08 -14.65
N ILE A 30 8.38 -23.89 -14.94
CA ILE A 30 7.57 -22.79 -15.47
C ILE A 30 6.98 -23.19 -16.83
N ALA A 31 7.79 -23.76 -17.74
CA ALA A 31 7.33 -24.21 -19.04
C ALA A 31 6.22 -25.27 -18.95
N LYS A 32 6.36 -26.25 -18.03
CA LYS A 32 5.31 -27.24 -17.77
C LYS A 32 4.01 -26.58 -17.27
N LYS A 33 4.12 -25.58 -16.40
CA LYS A 33 2.96 -24.87 -15.83
C LYS A 33 2.31 -23.91 -16.84
N ALA A 34 3.10 -23.28 -17.70
CA ALA A 34 2.62 -22.37 -18.73
C ALA A 34 2.04 -23.11 -19.95
N GLY A 35 2.46 -24.36 -20.19
CA GLY A 35 2.11 -25.13 -21.39
C GLY A 35 2.96 -24.78 -22.62
N CYS A 36 3.95 -23.91 -22.47
CA CYS A 36 4.86 -23.48 -23.53
C CYS A 36 6.21 -23.04 -22.94
N LYS A 37 7.24 -22.90 -23.77
CA LYS A 37 8.49 -22.29 -23.34
C LYS A 37 8.30 -20.78 -23.15
N ILE A 38 9.05 -20.21 -22.21
CA ILE A 38 9.10 -18.75 -21.97
C ILE A 38 10.57 -18.35 -22.04
N GLU A 39 10.89 -17.43 -22.96
CA GLU A 39 12.27 -17.02 -23.22
C GLU A 39 12.40 -15.49 -23.20
N ILE A 40 13.50 -14.98 -22.63
CA ILE A 40 13.88 -13.58 -22.76
C ILE A 40 14.54 -13.37 -24.12
N LYS A 41 13.83 -12.73 -25.05
CA LYS A 41 14.34 -12.46 -26.38
C LYS A 41 15.23 -11.22 -26.41
N LYS A 42 14.82 -10.15 -25.74
CA LYS A 42 15.56 -8.89 -25.75
C LYS A 42 15.43 -8.14 -24.43
N ILE A 43 16.48 -7.44 -24.05
CA ILE A 43 16.52 -6.65 -22.79
C ILE A 43 16.86 -5.20 -23.10
N LEU A 44 16.06 -4.27 -22.58
CA LEU A 44 16.34 -2.84 -22.62
C LEU A 44 17.25 -2.45 -21.44
N VAL A 45 18.46 -1.99 -21.72
CA VAL A 45 19.43 -1.54 -20.72
C VAL A 45 20.16 -0.29 -21.19
N ARG A 46 20.03 0.80 -20.43
CA ARG A 46 20.69 2.08 -20.75
C ARG A 46 22.19 2.11 -20.38
N ASN A 47 22.60 1.34 -19.37
CA ASN A 47 24.00 1.30 -18.93
C ASN A 47 24.84 0.43 -19.88
N PRO A 48 25.83 1.00 -20.60
CA PRO A 48 26.63 0.25 -21.57
C PRO A 48 27.43 -0.92 -20.98
N GLN A 49 27.92 -0.77 -19.76
CA GLN A 49 28.67 -1.85 -19.08
C GLN A 49 27.77 -3.03 -18.77
N LYS A 50 26.59 -2.75 -18.24
CA LYS A 50 25.58 -3.77 -17.93
C LYS A 50 25.01 -4.39 -19.22
N ALA A 51 24.84 -3.62 -20.28
CA ALA A 51 24.47 -4.13 -21.59
C ALA A 51 25.53 -5.09 -22.16
N ALA A 52 26.81 -4.77 -22.04
CA ALA A 52 27.91 -5.66 -22.47
C ALA A 52 27.99 -6.97 -21.64
N GLU A 53 27.71 -6.89 -20.34
CA GLU A 53 27.64 -8.08 -19.47
C GLU A 53 26.48 -9.00 -19.85
N LEU A 54 25.28 -8.44 -19.96
CA LEU A 54 24.06 -9.17 -20.32
C LEU A 54 24.10 -9.66 -21.76
N GLY A 55 24.73 -8.92 -22.66
CA GLY A 55 24.87 -9.24 -24.08
C GLY A 55 25.66 -10.53 -24.36
N LYS A 56 26.34 -11.09 -23.36
CA LYS A 56 26.94 -12.44 -23.45
C LYS A 56 25.92 -13.56 -23.47
N LYS A 57 24.70 -13.30 -22.96
CA LYS A 57 23.63 -14.31 -22.81
C LYS A 57 22.32 -13.91 -23.47
N TYR A 58 22.03 -12.63 -23.53
CA TYR A 58 20.77 -12.07 -24.04
C TYR A 58 21.05 -11.00 -25.09
N ALA A 59 20.14 -10.82 -26.04
CA ALA A 59 20.17 -9.66 -26.91
C ALA A 59 19.86 -8.39 -26.08
N ALA A 60 20.82 -7.48 -25.95
CA ALA A 60 20.67 -6.24 -25.18
C ALA A 60 20.60 -5.04 -26.14
N THR A 61 19.70 -4.12 -25.86
CA THR A 61 19.52 -2.88 -26.62
C THR A 61 19.38 -1.67 -25.69
N GLY A 62 19.72 -0.48 -26.17
CA GLY A 62 19.45 0.80 -25.53
C GLY A 62 18.20 1.49 -26.05
N ASP A 63 17.59 0.95 -27.11
CA ASP A 63 16.45 1.53 -27.80
C ASP A 63 15.18 0.67 -27.54
N PHE A 64 14.13 1.32 -27.09
CA PHE A 64 12.84 0.67 -26.85
C PHE A 64 12.16 0.23 -28.16
N GLU A 65 12.39 0.97 -29.25
CA GLU A 65 11.83 0.67 -30.57
C GLU A 65 12.27 -0.73 -31.09
N ASP A 66 13.45 -1.19 -30.73
CA ASP A 66 13.94 -2.53 -31.03
C ASP A 66 13.10 -3.64 -30.35
N ILE A 67 12.35 -3.31 -29.30
CA ILE A 67 11.51 -4.25 -28.55
C ILE A 67 10.06 -4.14 -29.03
N VAL A 68 9.51 -2.94 -29.09
CA VAL A 68 8.11 -2.74 -29.39
C VAL A 68 7.76 -3.12 -30.83
N ASN A 69 8.67 -2.86 -31.77
CA ASN A 69 8.50 -3.20 -33.19
C ASN A 69 8.92 -4.64 -33.55
N ASP A 70 9.50 -5.40 -32.62
CA ASP A 70 9.87 -6.79 -32.88
C ASP A 70 8.59 -7.67 -32.89
N PRO A 71 8.20 -8.25 -34.04
CA PRO A 71 6.95 -9.02 -34.16
C PRO A 71 6.98 -10.33 -33.39
N ASP A 72 8.16 -10.81 -33.03
CA ASP A 72 8.30 -12.06 -32.29
C ASP A 72 8.23 -11.85 -30.76
N ILE A 73 8.28 -10.62 -30.26
CA ILE A 73 8.08 -10.34 -28.85
C ILE A 73 6.59 -10.32 -28.54
N ASP A 74 6.17 -11.12 -27.57
CA ASP A 74 4.80 -11.33 -27.15
C ASP A 74 4.40 -10.56 -25.92
N ILE A 75 5.32 -10.48 -24.98
CA ILE A 75 5.11 -9.86 -23.66
C ILE A 75 6.20 -8.82 -23.44
N VAL A 76 5.81 -7.63 -23.07
CA VAL A 76 6.70 -6.58 -22.56
C VAL A 76 6.61 -6.58 -21.04
N VAL A 77 7.74 -6.80 -20.36
CA VAL A 77 7.84 -6.80 -18.90
C VAL A 77 8.55 -5.51 -18.47
N GLU A 78 7.80 -4.55 -17.92
CA GLU A 78 8.29 -3.25 -17.48
C GLU A 78 8.70 -3.27 -16.01
N LEU A 79 10.00 -3.06 -15.75
CA LEU A 79 10.62 -3.03 -14.42
C LEU A 79 11.65 -1.90 -14.29
N ILE A 80 11.45 -0.78 -15.03
CA ILE A 80 12.32 0.38 -14.97
C ILE A 80 12.09 1.18 -13.69
N GLY A 81 10.81 1.24 -13.24
CA GLY A 81 10.37 2.13 -12.17
C GLY A 81 10.28 3.59 -12.64
N ARG A 82 9.80 4.48 -11.74
CA ARG A 82 9.43 5.87 -12.02
C ARG A 82 8.25 5.98 -12.99
N GLU A 83 7.70 7.18 -13.12
CA GLU A 83 6.55 7.43 -14.00
C GLU A 83 6.96 7.44 -15.49
N HIS A 84 8.03 8.16 -15.79
CA HIS A 84 8.54 8.33 -17.13
C HIS A 84 9.95 7.74 -17.29
N PRO A 85 10.26 7.06 -18.37
CA PRO A 85 9.45 6.80 -19.55
C PRO A 85 8.57 5.54 -19.48
N ALA A 86 8.36 4.95 -18.28
CA ALA A 86 7.64 3.70 -18.14
C ALA A 86 6.19 3.80 -18.66
N LYS A 87 5.50 4.92 -18.39
CA LYS A 87 4.13 5.17 -18.87
C LYS A 87 4.07 5.10 -20.39
N GLU A 88 4.98 5.78 -21.09
CA GLU A 88 5.04 5.82 -22.56
C GLU A 88 5.34 4.44 -23.13
N TYR A 89 6.26 3.70 -22.51
CA TYR A 89 6.62 2.36 -22.98
C TYR A 89 5.49 1.35 -22.79
N ILE A 90 4.78 1.42 -21.66
CA ILE A 90 3.60 0.60 -21.43
C ILE A 90 2.51 0.93 -22.47
N ALA A 91 2.18 2.22 -22.64
CA ALA A 91 1.15 2.65 -23.61
C ALA A 91 1.50 2.18 -25.02
N SER A 92 2.72 2.45 -25.48
CA SER A 92 3.17 2.03 -26.81
C SER A 92 3.16 0.50 -26.97
N ALA A 93 3.56 -0.28 -25.95
CA ALA A 93 3.50 -1.73 -26.02
C ALA A 93 2.05 -2.24 -26.17
N LEU A 94 1.10 -1.67 -25.44
CA LEU A 94 -0.33 -2.02 -25.53
C LEU A 94 -0.88 -1.66 -26.92
N GLU A 95 -0.57 -0.47 -27.45
CA GLU A 95 -0.97 0.00 -28.78
C GLU A 95 -0.42 -0.90 -29.91
N HIS A 96 0.77 -1.49 -29.73
CA HIS A 96 1.35 -2.46 -30.66
C HIS A 96 0.83 -3.90 -30.43
N GLY A 97 -0.22 -4.09 -29.65
CA GLY A 97 -0.82 -5.40 -29.39
C GLY A 97 0.07 -6.34 -28.59
N LYS A 98 1.01 -5.81 -27.79
CA LYS A 98 1.83 -6.60 -26.88
C LYS A 98 1.13 -6.73 -25.53
N ASN A 99 1.18 -7.93 -24.93
CA ASN A 99 0.80 -8.10 -23.55
C ASN A 99 1.81 -7.40 -22.64
N VAL A 100 1.37 -6.84 -21.54
CA VAL A 100 2.24 -6.10 -20.62
C VAL A 100 2.15 -6.66 -19.20
N VAL A 101 3.32 -6.83 -18.58
CA VAL A 101 3.46 -7.14 -17.15
C VAL A 101 4.31 -6.04 -16.51
N THR A 102 3.83 -5.44 -15.41
CA THR A 102 4.56 -4.39 -14.70
C THR A 102 4.49 -4.55 -13.19
N ALA A 103 5.48 -4.02 -12.48
CA ALA A 103 5.46 -3.85 -11.03
C ALA A 103 5.43 -2.36 -10.63
N ASN A 104 5.08 -1.46 -11.55
CA ASN A 104 5.17 -0.02 -11.38
C ASN A 104 3.90 0.58 -10.80
N LYS A 105 3.81 0.64 -9.47
CA LYS A 105 2.67 1.20 -8.76
C LYS A 105 2.42 2.68 -9.09
N ASP A 106 3.50 3.45 -9.35
CA ASP A 106 3.40 4.89 -9.61
C ASP A 106 2.65 5.16 -10.93
N VAL A 107 2.98 4.39 -11.97
CA VAL A 107 2.28 4.45 -13.26
C VAL A 107 0.83 4.00 -13.12
N LEU A 108 0.58 2.90 -12.39
CA LEU A 108 -0.78 2.37 -12.25
C LEU A 108 -1.70 3.30 -11.47
N ALA A 109 -1.22 3.84 -10.34
CA ALA A 109 -2.01 4.73 -9.50
C ALA A 109 -2.39 6.03 -10.24
N LYS A 110 -1.52 6.54 -11.10
CA LYS A 110 -1.70 7.82 -11.78
C LYS A 110 -2.32 7.70 -13.16
N TYR A 111 -1.88 6.71 -13.94
CA TYR A 111 -2.24 6.59 -15.37
C TYR A 111 -3.07 5.33 -15.69
N GLY A 112 -3.48 4.55 -14.70
CA GLY A 112 -4.30 3.36 -14.92
C GLY A 112 -5.58 3.66 -15.73
N ARG A 113 -6.19 4.84 -15.50
CA ARG A 113 -7.38 5.29 -16.26
C ARG A 113 -7.13 5.39 -17.77
N GLU A 114 -5.90 5.69 -18.17
CA GLU A 114 -5.51 5.78 -19.59
C GLU A 114 -5.08 4.43 -20.14
N LEU A 115 -4.35 3.63 -19.37
CA LEU A 115 -3.69 2.41 -19.83
C LEU A 115 -4.62 1.19 -19.92
N PHE A 116 -5.57 1.03 -18.99
CA PHE A 116 -6.49 -0.11 -19.02
C PHE A 116 -7.39 -0.13 -20.27
N PRO A 117 -7.96 1.01 -20.75
CA PRO A 117 -8.71 1.02 -22.00
C PRO A 117 -7.88 0.65 -23.23
N LEU A 118 -6.59 0.99 -23.26
CA LEU A 118 -5.69 0.57 -24.35
C LEU A 118 -5.54 -0.95 -24.39
N ALA A 119 -5.32 -1.58 -23.23
CA ALA A 119 -5.24 -3.03 -23.16
C ALA A 119 -6.54 -3.71 -23.62
N GLU A 120 -7.68 -3.18 -23.22
CA GLU A 120 -8.98 -3.68 -23.61
C GLU A 120 -9.24 -3.51 -25.13
N GLN A 121 -8.94 -2.33 -25.67
CA GLN A 121 -9.10 -2.03 -27.11
C GLN A 121 -8.28 -2.97 -27.99
N HIS A 122 -7.08 -3.36 -27.54
CA HIS A 122 -6.19 -4.23 -28.29
C HIS A 122 -6.32 -5.73 -27.89
N ASN A 123 -7.23 -6.05 -26.98
CA ASN A 123 -7.48 -7.42 -26.50
C ASN A 123 -6.20 -8.12 -25.99
N VAL A 124 -5.39 -7.40 -25.23
CA VAL A 124 -4.15 -7.87 -24.61
C VAL A 124 -4.25 -7.89 -23.10
N ASP A 125 -3.45 -8.73 -22.46
CA ASP A 125 -3.36 -8.76 -21.00
C ASP A 125 -2.48 -7.62 -20.48
N PHE A 126 -2.95 -6.94 -19.42
CA PHE A 126 -2.18 -5.97 -18.65
C PHE A 126 -2.18 -6.40 -17.20
N MET A 127 -1.08 -7.04 -16.76
CA MET A 127 -0.94 -7.66 -15.44
C MET A 127 0.05 -6.90 -14.56
N PHE A 128 -0.20 -6.89 -13.23
CA PHE A 128 0.56 -6.03 -12.32
C PHE A 128 0.58 -6.52 -10.86
N GLU A 129 0.59 -7.84 -10.64
CA GLU A 129 0.64 -8.43 -9.29
C GLU A 129 1.82 -7.88 -8.46
N GLY A 130 2.98 -7.68 -9.12
CA GLY A 130 4.19 -7.14 -8.47
C GLY A 130 4.10 -5.68 -8.02
N ALA A 131 3.04 -4.94 -8.38
CA ALA A 131 2.91 -3.52 -8.04
C ALA A 131 2.50 -3.27 -6.58
N VAL A 132 1.79 -4.22 -5.95
CA VAL A 132 1.32 -4.10 -4.57
C VAL A 132 1.69 -5.35 -3.78
N GLY A 133 2.28 -5.15 -2.59
CA GLY A 133 2.60 -6.26 -1.69
C GLY A 133 3.77 -7.16 -2.15
N GLY A 134 4.50 -6.78 -3.20
CA GLY A 134 5.69 -7.47 -3.67
C GLY A 134 5.45 -8.96 -3.95
N GLY A 135 5.83 -9.83 -3.01
CA GLY A 135 5.63 -11.27 -3.12
C GLY A 135 4.27 -11.78 -2.62
N ILE A 136 3.40 -10.91 -2.09
CA ILE A 136 2.08 -11.26 -1.58
C ILE A 136 1.10 -11.33 -2.77
N PRO A 137 0.46 -12.47 -3.04
CA PRO A 137 -0.59 -12.52 -4.06
C PRO A 137 -1.85 -11.82 -3.53
N ILE A 138 -2.21 -10.67 -4.09
CA ILE A 138 -3.39 -9.89 -3.66
C ILE A 138 -4.22 -9.36 -4.83
N ILE A 139 -3.59 -8.88 -5.90
CA ILE A 139 -4.31 -8.33 -7.06
C ILE A 139 -5.14 -9.43 -7.74
N ARG A 140 -4.53 -10.57 -8.03
CA ARG A 140 -5.21 -11.70 -8.65
C ARG A 140 -6.27 -12.33 -7.72
N PRO A 141 -6.02 -12.56 -6.44
CA PRO A 141 -7.08 -12.95 -5.50
C PRO A 141 -8.28 -12.02 -5.53
N LEU A 142 -8.11 -10.71 -5.43
CA LEU A 142 -9.22 -9.74 -5.49
C LEU A 142 -9.98 -9.82 -6.81
N LYS A 143 -9.27 -9.91 -7.95
CA LYS A 143 -9.89 -9.94 -9.30
C LYS A 143 -10.52 -11.30 -9.67
N SER A 144 -10.07 -12.38 -9.07
CA SER A 144 -10.44 -13.75 -9.51
C SER A 144 -11.00 -14.59 -8.37
N CYS A 145 -10.21 -14.83 -7.30
CA CYS A 145 -10.61 -15.75 -6.24
C CYS A 145 -11.76 -15.21 -5.39
N LEU A 146 -11.77 -13.91 -5.15
CA LEU A 146 -12.75 -13.21 -4.33
C LEU A 146 -13.85 -12.52 -5.15
N ALA A 147 -13.86 -12.71 -6.48
CA ALA A 147 -14.77 -12.02 -7.40
C ALA A 147 -16.28 -12.26 -7.12
N ALA A 148 -16.62 -13.33 -6.39
CA ALA A 148 -18.00 -13.60 -5.98
C ALA A 148 -18.46 -12.81 -4.75
N ASN A 149 -17.55 -12.05 -4.11
CA ASN A 149 -17.83 -11.30 -2.88
C ASN A 149 -18.03 -9.81 -3.16
N ARG A 150 -18.89 -9.17 -2.37
CA ARG A 150 -18.85 -7.73 -2.18
C ARG A 150 -17.80 -7.45 -1.10
N ILE A 151 -16.71 -6.83 -1.50
CA ILE A 151 -15.68 -6.45 -0.55
C ILE A 151 -16.15 -5.25 0.25
N LYS A 152 -16.18 -5.37 1.57
CA LYS A 152 -16.57 -4.32 2.52
C LYS A 152 -15.39 -3.49 2.96
N SER A 153 -14.27 -4.15 3.26
CA SER A 153 -13.05 -3.48 3.70
C SER A 153 -11.79 -4.14 3.18
N VAL A 154 -10.77 -3.31 2.97
CA VAL A 154 -9.38 -3.72 2.72
C VAL A 154 -8.52 -2.90 3.66
N MET A 155 -7.80 -3.56 4.56
CA MET A 155 -6.84 -2.93 5.46
C MET A 155 -5.46 -3.54 5.22
N GLY A 156 -4.42 -2.72 5.16
CA GLY A 156 -3.10 -3.24 4.84
C GLY A 156 -1.96 -2.55 5.58
N ILE A 157 -1.01 -3.36 6.03
CA ILE A 157 0.36 -2.95 6.33
C ILE A 157 1.12 -3.17 5.03
N VAL A 158 1.25 -2.11 4.20
CA VAL A 158 1.76 -2.23 2.83
C VAL A 158 3.10 -1.50 2.62
N ASN A 159 3.69 -0.99 3.69
CA ASN A 159 5.02 -0.40 3.69
C ASN A 159 5.90 -1.09 4.75
N GLY A 160 6.94 -1.81 4.31
CA GLY A 160 7.82 -2.59 5.18
C GLY A 160 8.74 -1.72 6.04
N THR A 161 9.16 -0.54 5.55
CA THR A 161 10.03 0.39 6.27
C THR A 161 9.34 0.91 7.53
N THR A 162 8.13 1.43 7.39
CA THR A 162 7.36 1.97 8.51
C THR A 162 6.93 0.87 9.49
N ASN A 163 6.59 -0.31 8.99
CA ASN A 163 6.27 -1.43 9.89
C ASN A 163 7.49 -1.90 10.70
N TYR A 164 8.68 -1.95 10.06
CA TYR A 164 9.93 -2.21 10.76
C TYR A 164 10.18 -1.16 11.85
N MET A 165 10.06 0.13 11.51
CA MET A 165 10.27 1.23 12.46
C MET A 165 9.32 1.11 13.66
N LEU A 166 8.02 0.96 13.43
CA LEU A 166 7.02 0.82 14.50
C LEU A 166 7.23 -0.45 15.34
N THR A 167 7.70 -1.54 14.72
CA THR A 167 8.06 -2.77 15.44
C THR A 167 9.22 -2.51 16.41
N LYS A 168 10.28 -1.85 15.97
CA LYS A 168 11.45 -1.52 16.79
C LYS A 168 11.12 -0.54 17.90
N MET A 169 10.34 0.51 17.61
CA MET A 169 9.84 1.43 18.64
C MET A 169 9.04 0.68 19.71
N SER A 170 8.20 -0.27 19.32
CA SER A 170 7.34 -1.03 20.27
C SER A 170 8.08 -2.11 21.06
N GLN A 171 9.02 -2.83 20.44
CA GLN A 171 9.68 -3.98 21.05
C GLN A 171 10.99 -3.61 21.75
N ASP A 172 11.80 -2.75 21.11
CA ASP A 172 13.14 -2.39 21.58
C ASP A 172 13.16 -1.02 22.28
N HIS A 173 12.00 -0.34 22.41
CA HIS A 173 11.84 0.97 23.05
C HIS A 173 12.74 2.06 22.45
N MET A 174 12.99 2.01 21.16
CA MET A 174 13.83 2.95 20.44
C MET A 174 13.02 4.18 20.00
N ASP A 175 13.66 5.35 20.02
CA ASP A 175 13.05 6.57 19.48
C ASP A 175 13.00 6.57 17.95
N TYR A 176 12.01 7.30 17.39
CA TYR A 176 11.80 7.42 15.95
C TYR A 176 13.10 7.72 15.16
N GLY A 177 13.90 8.70 15.61
CA GLY A 177 15.13 9.10 14.91
C GLY A 177 16.24 8.05 14.96
N GLU A 178 16.30 7.23 15.99
CA GLU A 178 17.25 6.13 16.10
C GLU A 178 16.89 5.00 15.17
N VAL A 179 15.61 4.62 15.17
CA VAL A 179 15.10 3.54 14.32
C VAL A 179 15.18 3.91 12.85
N LEU A 180 14.92 5.18 12.49
CA LEU A 180 15.07 5.63 11.10
C LEU A 180 16.51 5.47 10.61
N ARG A 181 17.50 5.86 11.41
CA ARG A 181 18.93 5.66 11.08
C ARG A 181 19.27 4.18 10.91
N GLU A 182 18.81 3.34 11.84
CA GLU A 182 19.03 1.90 11.74
C GLU A 182 18.38 1.30 10.48
N ALA A 183 17.17 1.75 10.11
CA ALA A 183 16.50 1.32 8.88
C ALA A 183 17.28 1.73 7.62
N GLN A 184 17.88 2.93 7.61
CA GLN A 184 18.74 3.39 6.53
C GLN A 184 20.05 2.58 6.44
N GLU A 185 20.71 2.31 7.55
CA GLU A 185 21.94 1.50 7.62
C GLU A 185 21.70 0.06 7.12
N LYS A 186 20.53 -0.50 7.41
CA LYS A 186 20.14 -1.84 6.94
C LYS A 186 19.60 -1.86 5.50
N GLY A 187 19.45 -0.69 4.87
CA GLY A 187 18.93 -0.56 3.50
C GLY A 187 17.42 -0.80 3.39
N TYR A 188 16.67 -0.70 4.50
CA TYR A 188 15.21 -0.75 4.51
C TYR A 188 14.60 0.61 4.18
N ALA A 189 15.25 1.71 4.54
CA ALA A 189 14.91 3.06 4.14
C ALA A 189 15.98 3.65 3.22
N GLU A 190 15.56 4.42 2.23
CA GLU A 190 16.45 5.23 1.38
C GLU A 190 16.94 6.45 2.14
N SER A 191 17.90 7.19 1.55
CA SER A 191 18.41 8.45 2.11
C SER A 191 17.33 9.53 2.23
N ASP A 192 16.36 9.53 1.31
CA ASP A 192 15.10 10.30 1.42
C ASP A 192 13.95 9.35 1.70
N PRO A 193 13.54 9.18 2.98
CA PRO A 193 12.49 8.25 3.38
C PRO A 193 11.08 8.87 3.32
N THR A 194 10.94 10.11 2.84
CA THR A 194 9.70 10.89 2.92
C THR A 194 8.48 10.16 2.35
N ALA A 195 8.65 9.45 1.24
CA ALA A 195 7.55 8.69 0.64
C ALA A 195 7.08 7.52 1.52
N ASP A 196 8.00 6.91 2.28
CA ASP A 196 7.69 5.81 3.21
C ASP A 196 7.06 6.36 4.49
N VAL A 197 7.80 7.20 5.23
CA VAL A 197 7.38 7.68 6.56
C VAL A 197 6.19 8.62 6.50
N GLY A 198 6.05 9.38 5.40
CA GLY A 198 4.90 10.25 5.14
C GLY A 198 3.66 9.51 4.63
N GLY A 199 3.75 8.19 4.35
CA GLY A 199 2.62 7.35 3.97
C GLY A 199 2.27 7.34 2.47
N LEU A 200 2.98 8.09 1.62
CA LEU A 200 2.67 8.19 0.18
C LEU A 200 2.87 6.87 -0.58
N ASP A 201 3.88 6.07 -0.22
CA ASP A 201 4.07 4.73 -0.80
C ASP A 201 2.86 3.83 -0.50
N ALA A 202 2.38 3.85 0.73
CA ALA A 202 1.19 3.10 1.13
C ALA A 202 -0.08 3.62 0.43
N ALA A 203 -0.21 4.94 0.24
CA ALA A 203 -1.35 5.54 -0.45
C ALA A 203 -1.43 5.12 -1.92
N ARG A 204 -0.32 5.10 -2.66
CA ARG A 204 -0.29 4.61 -4.05
C ARG A 204 -0.73 3.16 -4.17
N LYS A 205 -0.31 2.30 -3.23
CA LYS A 205 -0.75 0.91 -3.19
C LYS A 205 -2.22 0.78 -2.83
N LEU A 206 -2.71 1.61 -1.89
CA LEU A 206 -4.12 1.63 -1.48
C LEU A 206 -5.05 2.02 -2.63
N VAL A 207 -4.68 3.03 -3.42
CA VAL A 207 -5.44 3.44 -4.62
C VAL A 207 -5.69 2.25 -5.56
N ILE A 208 -4.67 1.43 -5.79
CA ILE A 208 -4.78 0.23 -6.63
C ILE A 208 -5.70 -0.80 -5.98
N LEU A 209 -5.48 -1.12 -4.70
CA LEU A 209 -6.28 -2.10 -3.96
C LEU A 209 -7.74 -1.69 -3.87
N ALA A 210 -8.03 -0.44 -3.48
CA ALA A 210 -9.38 0.08 -3.32
C ALA A 210 -10.13 0.14 -4.65
N SER A 211 -9.44 0.55 -5.73
CA SER A 211 -10.05 0.58 -7.06
C SER A 211 -10.51 -0.81 -7.52
N ILE A 212 -9.72 -1.84 -7.24
CA ILE A 212 -10.07 -3.23 -7.59
C ILE A 212 -11.16 -3.76 -6.67
N ALA A 213 -11.00 -3.57 -5.36
CA ALA A 213 -11.90 -4.13 -4.36
C ALA A 213 -13.32 -3.57 -4.46
N PHE A 214 -13.46 -2.29 -4.79
CA PHE A 214 -14.77 -1.62 -4.86
C PHE A 214 -15.26 -1.38 -6.28
N ASN A 215 -14.55 -1.91 -7.29
CA ASN A 215 -14.91 -1.81 -8.71
C ASN A 215 -15.11 -0.37 -9.20
N THR A 216 -14.42 0.59 -8.60
CA THR A 216 -14.51 2.01 -8.95
C THR A 216 -13.14 2.65 -9.00
N ARG A 217 -12.98 3.75 -9.74
CA ARG A 217 -11.69 4.41 -9.88
C ARG A 217 -11.45 5.35 -8.70
N ILE A 218 -10.45 5.03 -7.88
CA ILE A 218 -9.93 5.88 -6.81
C ILE A 218 -8.65 6.57 -7.31
N SER A 219 -8.45 7.82 -6.97
CA SER A 219 -7.25 8.60 -7.27
C SER A 219 -6.42 8.85 -6.00
N LEU A 220 -5.18 9.30 -6.16
CA LEU A 220 -4.33 9.63 -5.02
C LEU A 220 -4.85 10.84 -4.23
N ASP A 221 -5.51 11.78 -4.91
CA ASP A 221 -6.11 12.98 -4.30
C ASP A 221 -7.31 12.65 -3.40
N ASP A 222 -7.90 11.47 -3.57
CA ASP A 222 -9.00 10.97 -2.75
C ASP A 222 -8.55 10.39 -1.42
N VAL A 223 -7.24 10.13 -1.24
CA VAL A 223 -6.70 9.47 -0.05
C VAL A 223 -6.30 10.48 1.01
N LEU A 224 -6.85 10.35 2.21
CA LEU A 224 -6.38 11.08 3.38
C LEU A 224 -5.08 10.44 3.87
N VAL A 225 -3.97 11.17 3.81
CA VAL A 225 -2.64 10.63 4.15
C VAL A 225 -2.06 11.34 5.36
N SER A 226 -1.63 10.55 6.35
CA SER A 226 -0.85 10.98 7.50
C SER A 226 0.27 9.98 7.77
N GLY A 227 1.50 10.47 7.91
CA GLY A 227 2.69 9.67 8.17
C GLY A 227 2.92 9.36 9.66
N ILE A 228 4.07 8.73 9.92
CA ILE A 228 4.48 8.34 11.30
C ILE A 228 5.44 9.33 11.95
N GLU A 229 5.81 10.42 11.29
CA GLU A 229 6.87 11.35 11.75
C GLU A 229 6.52 12.04 13.07
N SER A 230 5.24 12.23 13.35
CA SER A 230 4.75 12.86 14.58
C SER A 230 4.67 11.90 15.78
N LEU A 231 4.76 10.59 15.55
CA LEU A 231 4.65 9.59 16.60
C LEU A 231 5.85 9.64 17.56
N LYS A 232 5.56 9.55 18.85
CA LYS A 232 6.55 9.48 19.92
C LYS A 232 6.53 8.09 20.57
N LEU A 233 7.65 7.70 21.16
CA LEU A 233 7.76 6.43 21.87
C LEU A 233 6.67 6.29 22.95
N CYS A 234 6.39 7.37 23.71
CA CYS A 234 5.34 7.36 24.73
C CYS A 234 3.93 7.07 24.18
N ASP A 235 3.61 7.45 22.92
CA ASP A 235 2.33 7.09 22.30
C ASP A 235 2.21 5.58 22.09
N ILE A 236 3.31 4.94 21.71
CA ILE A 236 3.38 3.49 21.53
C ILE A 236 3.27 2.75 22.89
N GLU A 237 3.93 3.27 23.90
CA GLU A 237 3.85 2.72 25.26
C GLU A 237 2.44 2.84 25.84
N TYR A 238 1.78 3.99 25.65
CA TYR A 238 0.39 4.17 26.09
C TYR A 238 -0.59 3.30 25.28
N ALA A 239 -0.37 3.15 23.98
CA ALA A 239 -1.17 2.22 23.19
C ALA A 239 -1.08 0.80 23.78
N LYS A 240 0.13 0.33 24.10
CA LYS A 240 0.37 -0.99 24.69
C LYS A 240 -0.28 -1.13 26.08
N GLU A 241 -0.18 -0.11 26.95
CA GLU A 241 -0.86 -0.10 28.26
C GLU A 241 -2.40 -0.18 28.12
N LEU A 242 -2.93 0.33 27.01
CA LEU A 242 -4.34 0.36 26.69
C LEU A 242 -4.84 -0.90 25.97
N GLY A 243 -3.94 -1.83 25.63
CA GLY A 243 -4.26 -3.08 24.91
C GLY A 243 -4.25 -2.93 23.37
N TYR A 244 -3.56 -1.91 22.85
CA TYR A 244 -3.46 -1.63 21.42
C TYR A 244 -2.02 -1.72 20.90
N THR A 245 -1.90 -1.89 19.60
CA THR A 245 -0.66 -1.78 18.84
C THR A 245 -0.81 -0.71 17.76
N ILE A 246 0.17 0.20 17.61
CA ILE A 246 0.14 1.21 16.55
C ILE A 246 0.76 0.64 15.27
N LYS A 247 0.05 0.76 14.15
CA LYS A 247 0.51 0.44 12.81
C LYS A 247 0.23 1.60 11.85
N LEU A 248 1.05 1.77 10.81
CA LEU A 248 0.65 2.61 9.68
C LEU A 248 -0.25 1.78 8.77
N LEU A 249 -1.55 2.06 8.79
CA LEU A 249 -2.54 1.32 8.01
C LEU A 249 -2.94 2.09 6.76
N ALA A 250 -3.01 1.36 5.66
CA ALA A 250 -3.74 1.72 4.46
C ALA A 250 -5.14 1.11 4.59
N VAL A 251 -6.16 1.95 4.70
CA VAL A 251 -7.55 1.52 4.99
C VAL A 251 -8.45 2.00 3.88
N ALA A 252 -9.21 1.07 3.30
CA ALA A 252 -10.30 1.34 2.38
C ALA A 252 -11.56 0.60 2.88
N LYS A 253 -12.65 1.33 3.13
CA LYS A 253 -13.94 0.78 3.58
C LYS A 253 -15.03 1.28 2.65
N HIS A 254 -16.01 0.44 2.34
CA HIS A 254 -17.18 0.79 1.53
C HIS A 254 -18.46 0.58 2.34
N ASP A 255 -19.17 1.67 2.54
CA ASP A 255 -20.52 1.69 3.10
C ASP A 255 -21.50 2.03 1.97
N GLU A 256 -22.59 1.28 1.86
CA GLU A 256 -23.56 1.45 0.75
C GLU A 256 -24.25 2.83 0.77
N GLU A 257 -24.42 3.44 1.96
CA GLU A 257 -25.09 4.74 2.13
C GLU A 257 -24.10 5.90 2.16
N LYS A 258 -22.96 5.74 2.87
CA LYS A 258 -21.98 6.80 3.12
C LYS A 258 -20.90 6.90 2.05
N GLY A 259 -20.71 5.85 1.24
CA GLY A 259 -19.68 5.81 0.20
C GLY A 259 -18.37 5.19 0.65
N ILE A 260 -17.29 5.51 -0.07
CA ILE A 260 -15.97 4.91 0.12
C ILE A 260 -15.10 5.82 0.97
N THR A 261 -14.53 5.26 2.04
CA THR A 261 -13.45 5.87 2.82
C THR A 261 -12.11 5.30 2.37
N VAL A 262 -11.13 6.15 2.06
CA VAL A 262 -9.75 5.76 1.77
C VAL A 262 -8.77 6.61 2.55
N CYS A 263 -7.94 6.00 3.37
CA CYS A 263 -6.96 6.73 4.17
C CYS A 263 -5.70 5.89 4.46
N VAL A 264 -4.58 6.59 4.65
CA VAL A 264 -3.33 6.03 5.18
C VAL A 264 -2.95 6.82 6.41
N ARG A 265 -2.87 6.17 7.56
CA ARG A 265 -2.62 6.86 8.82
C ARG A 265 -2.12 5.91 9.91
N PRO A 266 -1.38 6.42 10.91
CA PRO A 266 -1.14 5.70 12.14
C PRO A 266 -2.47 5.34 12.80
N THR A 267 -2.64 4.07 13.14
CA THR A 267 -3.88 3.55 13.72
C THR A 267 -3.56 2.64 14.89
N MET A 268 -4.25 2.81 16.01
CA MET A 268 -4.24 1.90 17.14
C MET A 268 -5.16 0.73 16.83
N LEU A 269 -4.58 -0.45 16.66
CA LEU A 269 -5.29 -1.72 16.49
C LEU A 269 -5.42 -2.44 17.81
N PRO A 270 -6.56 -3.06 18.15
CA PRO A 270 -6.64 -4.03 19.24
C PRO A 270 -5.53 -5.07 19.11
N ALA A 271 -4.93 -5.47 20.25
CA ALA A 271 -3.80 -6.41 20.23
C ALA A 271 -4.18 -7.78 19.64
N GLU A 272 -5.46 -8.14 19.69
CA GLU A 272 -6.04 -9.38 19.16
C GLU A 272 -6.27 -9.32 17.64
N HIS A 273 -6.29 -8.13 17.03
CA HIS A 273 -6.51 -7.98 15.59
C HIS A 273 -5.37 -8.66 14.80
N PRO A 274 -5.68 -9.45 13.74
CA PRO A 274 -4.65 -10.20 13.00
C PRO A 274 -3.49 -9.35 12.49
N LEU A 275 -3.74 -8.11 12.05
CA LEU A 275 -2.70 -7.18 11.60
C LEU A 275 -1.78 -6.69 12.73
N ALA A 276 -2.20 -6.69 14.00
CA ALA A 276 -1.38 -6.25 15.13
C ALA A 276 -0.12 -7.11 15.28
N GLY A 277 -0.21 -8.41 14.96
CA GLY A 277 0.89 -9.38 15.03
C GLY A 277 1.87 -9.32 13.84
N VAL A 278 1.63 -8.51 12.82
CA VAL A 278 2.51 -8.38 11.65
C VAL A 278 3.67 -7.44 11.97
N ASN A 279 4.88 -7.98 12.12
CA ASN A 279 6.05 -7.25 12.59
C ASN A 279 7.17 -7.19 11.55
N ASP A 280 8.23 -6.45 11.86
CA ASP A 280 9.42 -6.26 11.03
C ASP A 280 9.10 -5.72 9.63
N VAL A 281 9.78 -6.23 8.61
CA VAL A 281 9.61 -5.83 7.21
C VAL A 281 8.44 -6.54 6.51
N PHE A 282 7.66 -7.35 7.25
CA PHE A 282 6.52 -8.05 6.67
C PHE A 282 5.37 -7.10 6.38
N ASN A 283 4.69 -7.39 5.29
CA ASN A 283 3.45 -6.74 4.89
C ASN A 283 2.30 -7.73 5.02
N ALA A 284 1.09 -7.19 5.19
CA ALA A 284 -0.13 -7.97 5.16
C ALA A 284 -1.30 -7.13 4.61
N VAL A 285 -2.21 -7.79 3.93
CA VAL A 285 -3.48 -7.21 3.48
C VAL A 285 -4.60 -8.07 4.06
N PHE A 286 -5.45 -7.44 4.83
CA PHE A 286 -6.65 -8.01 5.42
C PHE A 286 -7.85 -7.56 4.61
N VAL A 287 -8.70 -8.50 4.22
CA VAL A 287 -9.87 -8.27 3.36
C VAL A 287 -11.09 -8.83 4.05
N GLU A 288 -12.15 -8.04 4.11
CA GLU A 288 -13.47 -8.49 4.55
C GLU A 288 -14.44 -8.49 3.38
N GLY A 289 -15.11 -9.62 3.16
CA GLY A 289 -16.14 -9.79 2.15
C GLY A 289 -17.45 -10.28 2.77
N ASP A 290 -18.56 -10.07 2.06
CA ASP A 290 -19.91 -10.42 2.53
C ASP A 290 -20.11 -11.93 2.70
N ALA A 291 -19.55 -12.73 1.80
CA ALA A 291 -19.70 -14.19 1.83
C ALA A 291 -18.47 -14.91 2.40
N LEU A 292 -17.27 -14.37 2.15
CA LEU A 292 -16.01 -14.92 2.65
C LEU A 292 -15.82 -14.71 4.15
N GLY A 293 -16.33 -13.59 4.69
CA GLY A 293 -15.90 -13.06 5.98
C GLY A 293 -14.50 -12.45 5.86
N GLU A 294 -13.60 -12.81 6.76
CA GLU A 294 -12.25 -12.26 6.87
C GLU A 294 -11.21 -13.15 6.22
N ALA A 295 -10.26 -12.53 5.52
CA ALA A 295 -9.08 -13.19 4.97
C ALA A 295 -7.85 -12.30 5.11
N MET A 296 -6.70 -12.89 5.37
CA MET A 296 -5.42 -12.15 5.45
C MET A 296 -4.37 -12.79 4.55
N PHE A 297 -3.69 -11.95 3.78
CA PHE A 297 -2.56 -12.31 2.92
C PHE A 297 -1.30 -11.65 3.47
N MET A 298 -0.32 -12.43 3.88
CA MET A 298 0.89 -11.95 4.54
C MET A 298 2.15 -12.48 3.87
N GLY A 299 3.19 -11.65 3.79
CA GLY A 299 4.47 -12.05 3.23
C GLY A 299 5.47 -10.90 3.16
N ARG A 300 6.51 -11.06 2.33
CA ARG A 300 7.48 -10.00 2.06
C ARG A 300 6.89 -9.02 1.06
N GLY A 301 6.68 -7.78 1.49
CA GLY A 301 6.06 -6.70 0.71
C GLY A 301 6.96 -6.08 -0.35
N ALA A 302 8.27 -6.35 -0.32
CA ALA A 302 9.27 -5.86 -1.27
C ALA A 302 10.45 -6.82 -1.35
N GLY A 303 11.32 -6.60 -2.34
CA GLY A 303 12.56 -7.35 -2.54
C GLY A 303 12.67 -7.96 -3.94
N GLY A 304 13.90 -8.20 -4.38
CA GLY A 304 14.17 -8.68 -5.74
C GLY A 304 13.45 -9.97 -6.09
N LEU A 305 13.68 -11.03 -5.32
CA LEU A 305 13.05 -12.33 -5.57
C LEU A 305 11.56 -12.39 -5.22
N PRO A 306 11.07 -11.82 -4.10
CA PRO A 306 9.64 -11.80 -3.82
C PRO A 306 8.82 -11.12 -4.94
N THR A 307 9.21 -9.92 -5.37
CA THR A 307 8.51 -9.21 -6.45
C THR A 307 8.69 -9.91 -7.79
N ALA A 308 9.88 -10.47 -8.08
CA ALA A 308 10.09 -11.28 -9.29
C ALA A 308 9.19 -12.52 -9.33
N SER A 309 8.88 -13.12 -8.19
CA SER A 309 7.94 -14.24 -8.11
C SER A 309 6.54 -13.84 -8.59
N ALA A 310 6.04 -12.67 -8.17
CA ALA A 310 4.76 -12.13 -8.61
C ALA A 310 4.76 -11.83 -10.13
N VAL A 311 5.81 -11.14 -10.61
CA VAL A 311 6.00 -10.83 -12.03
C VAL A 311 6.06 -12.10 -12.88
N CYS A 312 6.81 -13.12 -12.45
CA CYS A 312 6.85 -14.42 -13.16
C CYS A 312 5.50 -15.13 -13.12
N GLY A 313 4.75 -15.00 -12.03
CA GLY A 313 3.37 -15.47 -11.94
C GLY A 313 2.47 -14.85 -13.01
N ASP A 314 2.57 -13.54 -13.20
CA ASP A 314 1.84 -12.81 -14.26
C ASP A 314 2.27 -13.24 -15.65
N ILE A 315 3.58 -13.36 -15.88
CA ILE A 315 4.11 -13.87 -17.18
C ILE A 315 3.53 -15.26 -17.49
N ILE A 316 3.47 -16.15 -16.52
CA ILE A 316 2.89 -17.50 -16.69
C ILE A 316 1.40 -17.42 -17.05
N ASP A 317 0.64 -16.54 -16.41
CA ASP A 317 -0.79 -16.41 -16.69
C ASP A 317 -1.03 -15.81 -18.09
N VAL A 318 -0.28 -14.78 -18.47
CA VAL A 318 -0.32 -14.23 -19.84
C VAL A 318 0.03 -15.31 -20.85
N ALA A 319 1.09 -16.09 -20.62
CA ALA A 319 1.49 -17.18 -21.53
C ALA A 319 0.37 -18.22 -21.69
N ARG A 320 -0.30 -18.62 -20.59
CA ARG A 320 -1.47 -19.51 -20.63
C ARG A 320 -2.62 -18.92 -21.43
N ASN A 321 -2.93 -17.64 -21.20
CA ASN A 321 -3.99 -16.96 -21.93
C ASN A 321 -3.69 -16.94 -23.44
N MET A 322 -2.45 -16.68 -23.83
CA MET A 322 -2.03 -16.72 -25.24
C MET A 322 -2.15 -18.11 -25.85
N VAL A 323 -1.66 -19.15 -25.15
CA VAL A 323 -1.74 -20.55 -25.62
C VAL A 323 -3.20 -20.99 -25.83
N HIS A 324 -4.12 -20.50 -25.01
CA HIS A 324 -5.54 -20.85 -25.07
C HIS A 324 -6.39 -19.83 -25.84
N GLY A 325 -5.81 -18.77 -26.40
CA GLY A 325 -6.55 -17.73 -27.13
C GLY A 325 -7.54 -16.94 -26.25
N SER A 326 -7.18 -16.72 -24.98
CA SER A 326 -8.02 -16.08 -23.96
C SER A 326 -7.38 -14.83 -23.34
N THR A 327 -6.54 -14.10 -24.09
CA THR A 327 -6.02 -12.79 -23.69
C THR A 327 -7.15 -11.79 -23.50
N GLY A 328 -6.97 -10.81 -22.62
CA GLY A 328 -7.96 -9.79 -22.31
C GLY A 328 -9.16 -10.28 -21.48
N ARG A 329 -9.16 -11.51 -20.96
CA ARG A 329 -10.29 -12.08 -20.19
C ARG A 329 -10.50 -11.45 -18.81
N ILE A 330 -9.46 -10.87 -18.23
CA ILE A 330 -9.50 -10.19 -16.93
C ILE A 330 -9.07 -8.74 -17.14
N ASN A 331 -10.00 -7.93 -17.60
CA ASN A 331 -9.81 -6.50 -17.86
C ASN A 331 -9.86 -5.66 -16.57
N CYS A 332 -9.94 -4.35 -16.72
CA CYS A 332 -10.20 -3.43 -15.62
C CYS A 332 -11.52 -3.79 -14.94
N THR A 333 -11.52 -3.84 -13.61
CA THR A 333 -12.73 -4.10 -12.81
C THR A 333 -13.40 -2.81 -12.31
N CYS A 334 -12.93 -1.63 -12.73
CA CYS A 334 -13.50 -0.33 -12.34
C CYS A 334 -14.68 0.03 -13.26
N PHE A 335 -15.79 -0.68 -13.14
CA PHE A 335 -17.00 -0.51 -13.96
C PHE A 335 -18.10 0.30 -13.27
N ASP A 336 -17.94 0.60 -11.96
CA ASP A 336 -18.88 1.40 -11.18
C ASP A 336 -18.35 2.83 -10.98
N GLU A 337 -19.29 3.76 -10.75
CA GLU A 337 -19.00 5.09 -10.21
C GLU A 337 -19.57 5.20 -8.81
N LYS A 338 -18.70 5.17 -7.81
CA LYS A 338 -19.07 5.26 -6.39
C LYS A 338 -18.53 6.56 -5.81
N HIS A 339 -19.32 7.18 -4.93
CA HIS A 339 -18.91 8.40 -4.28
C HIS A 339 -17.98 8.14 -3.08
N LEU A 340 -17.18 9.13 -2.75
CA LEU A 340 -16.34 9.11 -1.55
C LEU A 340 -17.17 9.51 -0.33
N CYS A 341 -16.83 8.92 0.81
CA CYS A 341 -17.40 9.29 2.08
C CYS A 341 -16.96 10.69 2.48
N ARG A 342 -17.90 11.51 2.99
CA ARG A 342 -17.58 12.86 3.47
C ARG A 342 -16.97 12.80 4.86
N LEU A 343 -16.14 13.79 5.22
CA LEU A 343 -15.48 13.85 6.54
C LEU A 343 -16.46 13.81 7.72
N GLU A 344 -17.66 14.36 7.54
CA GLU A 344 -18.72 14.34 8.54
C GLU A 344 -19.35 12.95 8.76
N ASP A 345 -19.22 12.05 7.78
CA ASP A 345 -19.73 10.68 7.80
C ASP A 345 -18.66 9.64 8.16
N MET A 346 -17.40 10.04 8.16
CA MET A 346 -16.27 9.19 8.57
C MET A 346 -16.19 9.11 10.10
N LEU A 347 -16.72 8.05 10.68
CA LEU A 347 -16.76 7.86 12.13
C LEU A 347 -15.62 6.97 12.62
N SER A 348 -14.91 7.40 13.66
CA SER A 348 -13.84 6.66 14.32
C SER A 348 -13.66 7.10 15.76
N PRO A 349 -13.24 6.24 16.69
CA PRO A 349 -12.68 6.69 17.95
C PRO A 349 -11.29 7.26 17.74
N PHE A 350 -10.87 8.15 18.66
CA PHE A 350 -9.55 8.79 18.63
C PHE A 350 -8.85 8.67 19.96
N TYR A 351 -7.55 8.45 19.90
CA TYR A 351 -6.61 8.67 20.98
C TYR A 351 -6.03 10.09 20.85
N ILE A 352 -6.04 10.85 21.94
CA ILE A 352 -5.50 12.20 21.97
C ILE A 352 -4.59 12.32 23.20
N ARG A 353 -3.35 12.82 22.99
CA ARG A 353 -2.42 13.13 24.05
C ARG A 353 -2.16 14.63 24.11
N LEU A 354 -2.33 15.20 25.31
CA LEU A 354 -2.27 16.63 25.59
C LEU A 354 -1.26 16.91 26.69
N HIS A 355 -0.45 17.95 26.54
CA HIS A 355 0.24 18.59 27.66
C HIS A 355 -0.61 19.76 28.18
N VAL A 356 -0.93 19.74 29.44
CA VAL A 356 -1.85 20.70 30.07
C VAL A 356 -1.25 21.31 31.34
N VAL A 357 -1.71 22.49 31.72
CA VAL A 357 -1.33 23.09 33.01
C VAL A 357 -1.93 22.24 34.14
N ASP A 358 -1.13 21.88 35.16
CA ASP A 358 -1.62 21.10 36.30
C ASP A 358 -2.24 22.03 37.37
N ARG A 359 -3.56 22.25 37.24
CA ARG A 359 -4.35 23.02 38.19
C ARG A 359 -5.82 22.61 38.20
N PRO A 360 -6.58 22.89 39.27
CA PRO A 360 -8.02 22.64 39.29
C PRO A 360 -8.77 23.35 38.15
N GLY A 361 -9.77 22.64 37.59
CA GLY A 361 -10.63 23.14 36.53
C GLY A 361 -10.13 22.86 35.08
N VAL A 362 -8.90 22.40 34.90
CA VAL A 362 -8.36 22.10 33.57
C VAL A 362 -9.13 21.01 32.85
N LEU A 363 -9.39 19.89 33.53
CA LEU A 363 -10.16 18.78 32.95
C LEU A 363 -11.58 19.22 32.59
N ALA A 364 -12.21 20.07 33.40
CA ALA A 364 -13.55 20.62 33.12
C ALA A 364 -13.54 21.47 31.83
N ALA A 365 -12.52 22.33 31.65
CA ALA A 365 -12.38 23.16 30.44
C ALA A 365 -12.17 22.32 29.18
N ILE A 366 -11.36 21.25 29.28
CA ILE A 366 -11.11 20.31 28.17
C ILE A 366 -12.38 19.52 27.82
N ALA A 367 -13.09 19.00 28.84
CA ALA A 367 -14.33 18.27 28.62
C ALA A 367 -15.42 19.17 27.99
N ALA A 368 -15.48 20.46 28.38
CA ALA A 368 -16.41 21.42 27.76
C ALA A 368 -16.06 21.69 26.29
N ALA A 369 -14.76 21.75 25.95
CA ALA A 369 -14.32 21.92 24.56
C ALA A 369 -14.70 20.72 23.67
N PHE A 370 -14.53 19.50 24.17
CA PHE A 370 -14.98 18.29 23.48
C PHE A 370 -16.51 18.26 23.34
N ALA A 371 -17.23 18.52 24.42
CA ALA A 371 -18.71 18.53 24.40
C ALA A 371 -19.28 19.55 23.41
N ALA A 372 -18.63 20.73 23.26
CA ALA A 372 -19.04 21.74 22.30
C ALA A 372 -18.99 21.28 20.84
N GLN A 373 -18.22 20.22 20.54
CA GLN A 373 -18.09 19.61 19.24
C GLN A 373 -18.68 18.19 19.19
N ASN A 374 -19.61 17.87 20.09
CA ASN A 374 -20.28 16.56 20.20
C ASN A 374 -19.32 15.37 20.40
N VAL A 375 -18.11 15.61 20.91
CA VAL A 375 -17.12 14.55 21.16
C VAL A 375 -17.35 13.96 22.53
N GLY A 376 -17.77 12.69 22.59
CA GLY A 376 -17.87 11.91 23.81
C GLY A 376 -16.52 11.30 24.23
N LEU A 377 -16.23 11.30 25.54
CA LEU A 377 -15.00 10.75 26.08
C LEU A 377 -15.25 9.35 26.64
N LYS A 378 -14.58 8.33 26.09
CA LYS A 378 -14.68 6.90 26.54
C LYS A 378 -13.72 6.63 27.70
N LYS A 379 -12.50 7.23 27.66
CA LYS A 379 -11.45 7.02 28.67
C LYS A 379 -10.61 8.29 28.84
N VAL A 380 -10.27 8.62 30.08
CA VAL A 380 -9.40 9.74 30.41
C VAL A 380 -8.37 9.26 31.44
N ILE A 381 -7.09 9.49 31.14
CA ILE A 381 -5.97 9.13 32.01
C ILE A 381 -5.12 10.38 32.18
N GLN A 382 -4.85 10.76 33.44
CA GLN A 382 -3.92 11.83 33.77
C GLN A 382 -2.65 11.25 34.35
N LYS A 383 -1.50 11.66 33.79
CA LYS A 383 -0.17 11.33 34.31
C LYS A 383 0.54 12.61 34.74
N GLN A 384 1.24 12.55 35.83
CA GLN A 384 2.00 13.70 36.34
C GLN A 384 3.35 13.76 35.63
N MET A 385 3.67 14.89 35.03
CA MET A 385 5.01 15.15 34.49
C MET A 385 5.94 15.65 35.58
N VAL A 386 7.19 15.19 35.62
CA VAL A 386 8.19 15.62 36.60
C VAL A 386 8.81 16.92 36.10
N GLY A 387 8.60 18.03 36.83
CA GLY A 387 9.42 19.24 36.70
C GLY A 387 8.71 20.57 36.46
N ASP A 388 7.57 20.68 35.71
CA ASP A 388 7.11 21.95 35.17
C ASP A 388 5.67 22.38 35.52
N LYS A 389 5.07 21.84 36.57
CA LYS A 389 3.63 22.09 36.88
C LYS A 389 2.71 21.79 35.65
N LEU A 390 3.13 20.83 34.84
CA LEU A 390 2.38 20.31 33.71
C LEU A 390 1.89 18.89 34.04
N ALA A 391 0.73 18.56 33.51
CA ALA A 391 0.22 17.20 33.47
C ALA A 391 0.10 16.73 32.02
N GLU A 392 0.28 15.45 31.84
CA GLU A 392 -0.06 14.80 30.57
C GLU A 392 -1.44 14.15 30.68
N LEU A 393 -2.30 14.46 29.74
CA LEU A 393 -3.64 13.93 29.66
C LEU A 393 -3.79 13.08 28.41
N VAL A 394 -4.17 11.82 28.59
CA VAL A 394 -4.49 10.89 27.51
C VAL A 394 -5.99 10.67 27.48
N VAL A 395 -6.60 10.85 26.33
CA VAL A 395 -8.03 10.70 26.12
C VAL A 395 -8.30 9.71 25.01
N ILE A 396 -9.29 8.82 25.18
CA ILE A 396 -9.90 8.03 24.10
C ILE A 396 -11.36 8.47 23.99
N THR A 397 -11.81 8.77 22.75
CA THR A 397 -13.18 9.17 22.47
C THR A 397 -14.08 7.97 22.17
N TYR A 398 -15.38 8.16 22.22
CA TYR A 398 -16.33 7.34 21.45
C TYR A 398 -16.20 7.63 19.96
N HIS A 399 -16.95 6.95 19.11
CA HIS A 399 -17.02 7.26 17.68
C HIS A 399 -17.46 8.70 17.48
N VAL A 400 -16.72 9.42 16.70
CA VAL A 400 -16.94 10.83 16.35
C VAL A 400 -16.53 11.04 14.89
N SER A 401 -17.14 12.00 14.22
CA SER A 401 -16.80 12.29 12.84
C SER A 401 -15.39 12.90 12.73
N GLU A 402 -14.72 12.66 11.62
CA GLU A 402 -13.42 13.27 11.32
C GLU A 402 -13.51 14.80 11.39
N LEU A 403 -14.61 15.38 10.90
CA LEU A 403 -14.84 16.83 10.91
C LEU A 403 -14.95 17.36 12.35
N ASP A 404 -15.79 16.74 13.19
CA ASP A 404 -15.99 17.20 14.59
C ASP A 404 -14.70 17.06 15.39
N MET A 405 -13.92 15.99 15.15
CA MET A 405 -12.61 15.84 15.80
C MET A 405 -11.62 16.93 15.37
N GLN A 406 -11.55 17.27 14.10
CA GLN A 406 -10.70 18.38 13.63
C GLN A 406 -11.10 19.69 14.28
N MET A 407 -12.41 19.97 14.40
CA MET A 407 -12.93 21.17 15.08
C MET A 407 -12.62 21.14 16.58
N ALA A 408 -12.75 19.99 17.24
CA ALA A 408 -12.39 19.82 18.65
C ALA A 408 -10.90 20.10 18.90
N VAL A 409 -10.02 19.56 18.06
CA VAL A 409 -8.56 19.81 18.11
C VAL A 409 -8.24 21.30 17.93
N GLN A 410 -8.90 21.99 17.00
CA GLN A 410 -8.72 23.45 16.84
C GLN A 410 -9.17 24.21 18.08
N THR A 411 -10.31 23.85 18.66
CA THR A 411 -10.82 24.45 19.89
C THR A 411 -9.85 24.23 21.06
N LEU A 412 -9.34 23.02 21.22
CA LEU A 412 -8.35 22.67 22.25
C LEU A 412 -7.07 23.49 22.13
N LYS A 413 -6.54 23.66 20.92
CA LYS A 413 -5.33 24.49 20.65
C LYS A 413 -5.53 25.95 21.05
N GLY A 414 -6.77 26.43 21.06
CA GLY A 414 -7.12 27.79 21.49
C GLY A 414 -7.24 27.98 23.01
N LEU A 415 -7.27 26.90 23.81
CA LEU A 415 -7.45 27.00 25.26
C LEU A 415 -6.14 27.37 25.97
N PRO A 416 -6.14 28.39 26.86
CA PRO A 416 -4.93 28.77 27.62
C PRO A 416 -4.38 27.68 28.52
N VAL A 417 -5.18 26.68 28.86
CA VAL A 417 -4.81 25.55 29.73
C VAL A 417 -4.08 24.44 28.95
N ILE A 418 -4.21 24.39 27.62
CA ILE A 418 -3.48 23.47 26.74
C ILE A 418 -2.14 24.11 26.39
N LYS A 419 -1.06 23.39 26.62
CA LYS A 419 0.27 23.76 26.17
C LYS A 419 0.59 23.18 24.79
N GLU A 420 0.14 21.95 24.58
CA GLU A 420 0.39 21.24 23.33
C GLU A 420 -0.67 20.16 23.13
N VAL A 421 -1.15 20.02 21.89
CA VAL A 421 -1.82 18.80 21.40
C VAL A 421 -0.74 17.93 20.78
N CYS A 422 -0.26 16.96 21.54
CA CYS A 422 0.95 16.19 21.22
C CYS A 422 0.70 15.15 20.14
N SER A 423 -0.44 14.45 20.20
CA SER A 423 -0.79 13.38 19.28
C SER A 423 -2.30 13.28 19.14
N VAL A 424 -2.74 12.96 17.92
CA VAL A 424 -4.12 12.56 17.60
C VAL A 424 -4.00 11.34 16.69
N ILE A 425 -4.46 10.18 17.17
CA ILE A 425 -4.30 8.90 16.48
C ILE A 425 -5.67 8.22 16.41
N HIS A 426 -6.00 7.65 15.26
CA HIS A 426 -7.22 6.88 15.09
C HIS A 426 -7.15 5.55 15.85
N VAL A 427 -8.27 5.10 16.36
CA VAL A 427 -8.43 3.80 16.98
C VAL A 427 -9.33 2.95 16.10
N GLU A 428 -8.90 1.76 15.73
CA GLU A 428 -9.76 0.77 15.09
C GLU A 428 -10.51 0.04 16.22
N ASP A 429 -11.84 0.11 16.18
CA ASP A 429 -12.71 -0.56 17.15
C ASP A 429 -13.88 -1.15 16.34
N ASP A 430 -13.94 -2.48 16.29
CA ASP A 430 -14.98 -3.20 15.55
C ASP A 430 -16.36 -3.13 16.24
N ASN A 431 -16.43 -2.58 17.45
CA ASN A 431 -17.65 -2.42 18.21
C ASN A 431 -18.28 -1.06 17.93
N VAL A 432 -19.03 -0.97 16.83
CA VAL A 432 -20.01 0.11 16.62
C VAL A 432 -21.25 -0.27 17.43
N GLU A 433 -21.32 0.17 18.71
CA GLU A 433 -22.57 0.22 19.46
C GLU A 433 -23.29 1.54 19.20
#